data_06918da6368b46f720680aa22af440bc
#
_entry.id   06918da6368b46f720680aa22af440bc
#
_cell.length_a   1.000
_cell.length_b   1.000
_cell.length_c   1.000
_cell.angle_alpha   90.00
_cell.angle_beta   90.00
_cell.angle_gamma   90.00
#
_symmetry.space_group_name_H-M   'P 1'
#
loop_
_entity.id
_entity.type
_entity.pdbx_description
1 polymer ?
#
loop_
_entity_poly.entity_id
_entity_poly.type
_entity_poly.pdbx_seq_one_letter_code
_entity_poly.pdbx_strand_id
1 'polypeptide(L)'
;MRLKFLHLHLHGLIRSKNLELGRDADTGGQTQYVLELIKSLANTSEVDQVDLVTRLIKDSKVEDEYSQEEEFVEPGVRILRFKFGPNKYLRKELLWPYLDHLTERLISFYKKNKKPNFIHAHYADAGYVGVILSKSLNVPLIFTGHSLGREKKRKLLDTGLKTNQIEKLYSISERIEAEEKALKSAAVSYTHLTLPTSDLV
;
A
#
# COMPACT_ATOMS: atom_id res chain seq x y z
N MET A 1 6.62 -27.07 -0.56
CA MET A 1 7.26 -25.79 -0.96
C MET A 1 6.61 -24.69 -0.13
N ARG A 2 7.39 -23.95 0.64
CA ARG A 2 6.85 -22.85 1.46
C ARG A 2 6.65 -21.61 0.60
N LEU A 3 5.63 -20.83 0.92
CA LEU A 3 5.18 -19.66 0.15
C LEU A 3 5.91 -18.39 0.57
N LYS A 4 6.14 -17.51 -0.40
CA LYS A 4 6.62 -16.16 -0.19
C LYS A 4 5.56 -15.16 -0.63
N PHE A 5 5.20 -14.23 0.25
CA PHE A 5 4.26 -13.14 -0.02
C PHE A 5 4.99 -11.80 -0.17
N LEU A 6 4.50 -11.00 -1.09
CA LEU A 6 4.86 -9.59 -1.22
C LEU A 6 3.63 -8.75 -0.94
N HIS A 7 3.68 -7.97 0.12
CA HIS A 7 2.67 -6.95 0.42
C HIS A 7 3.15 -5.58 -0.07
N LEU A 8 2.26 -4.82 -0.69
CA LEU A 8 2.48 -3.44 -1.11
C LEU A 8 1.60 -2.51 -0.26
N HIS A 9 2.22 -1.63 0.50
CA HIS A 9 1.57 -0.57 1.28
C HIS A 9 2.42 0.70 1.19
N LEU A 10 2.06 1.61 0.27
CA LEU A 10 2.97 2.62 -0.26
C LEU A 10 2.89 3.97 0.43
N HIS A 11 1.76 4.31 1.03
CA HIS A 11 1.53 5.57 1.73
C HIS A 11 1.51 5.39 3.25
N GLY A 12 1.54 6.50 3.97
CA GLY A 12 1.60 6.50 5.43
C GLY A 12 2.99 6.14 5.97
N LEU A 13 3.04 5.99 7.27
CA LEU A 13 4.25 5.66 8.02
C LEU A 13 4.10 4.27 8.65
N ILE A 14 4.82 3.27 8.13
CA ILE A 14 4.80 1.91 8.67
C ILE A 14 6.18 1.47 9.12
N ARG A 15 6.24 0.95 10.33
CA ARG A 15 7.42 0.34 10.97
C ARG A 15 6.99 -0.80 11.89
N SER A 16 7.93 -1.60 12.37
CA SER A 16 7.64 -2.82 13.14
C SER A 16 7.00 -2.56 14.50
N LYS A 17 7.32 -1.43 15.12
CA LYS A 17 6.89 -1.06 16.49
C LYS A 17 6.56 0.44 16.56
N ASN A 18 5.79 0.81 17.58
CA ASN A 18 5.46 2.21 17.88
C ASN A 18 4.88 2.96 16.68
N LEU A 19 3.86 2.39 16.04
CA LEU A 19 3.16 3.04 14.94
C LEU A 19 2.61 4.41 15.37
N GLU A 20 2.79 5.41 14.52
CA GLU A 20 2.31 6.77 14.75
C GLU A 20 0.84 6.93 14.33
N LEU A 21 -0.04 6.05 14.85
CA LEU A 21 -1.45 6.03 14.48
C LEU A 21 -2.14 7.37 14.80
N GLY A 22 -2.92 7.87 13.82
CA GLY A 22 -3.64 9.13 13.97
C GLY A 22 -2.80 10.38 13.75
N ARG A 23 -1.53 10.26 13.35
CA ARG A 23 -0.69 11.40 13.00
C ARG A 23 -1.28 12.22 11.85
N ASP A 24 -1.81 11.54 10.85
CA ASP A 24 -2.52 12.13 9.72
C ASP A 24 -3.50 11.11 9.09
N ALA A 25 -4.15 11.50 8.01
CA ALA A 25 -5.14 10.65 7.31
C ALA A 25 -4.52 9.39 6.64
N ASP A 26 -3.21 9.31 6.55
CA ASP A 26 -2.49 8.21 5.89
C ASP A 26 -1.85 7.24 6.91
N THR A 27 -1.85 7.57 8.21
CA THR A 27 -1.28 6.77 9.30
C THR A 27 -2.38 6.25 10.24
N GLY A 28 -3.42 5.67 9.67
CA GLY A 28 -4.59 5.15 10.40
C GLY A 28 -4.61 3.64 10.55
N GLY A 29 -5.81 3.11 10.78
CA GLY A 29 -6.05 1.68 10.99
C GLY A 29 -5.59 0.75 9.88
N GLN A 30 -5.48 1.25 8.64
CA GLN A 30 -4.92 0.47 7.53
C GLN A 30 -3.47 0.06 7.80
N THR A 31 -2.63 0.95 8.33
CA THR A 31 -1.23 0.67 8.64
C THR A 31 -1.12 -0.44 9.69
N GLN A 32 -1.90 -0.35 10.76
CA GLN A 32 -1.95 -1.39 11.79
C GLN A 32 -2.46 -2.71 11.23
N TYR A 33 -3.56 -2.68 10.47
CA TYR A 33 -4.12 -3.87 9.84
C TYR A 33 -3.10 -4.60 8.98
N VAL A 34 -2.36 -3.87 8.13
CA VAL A 34 -1.34 -4.47 7.26
C VAL A 34 -0.22 -5.10 8.07
N LEU A 35 0.25 -4.43 9.11
CA LEU A 35 1.31 -4.95 9.99
C LEU A 35 0.87 -6.24 10.69
N GLU A 36 -0.33 -6.28 11.25
CA GLU A 36 -0.86 -7.48 11.91
C GLU A 36 -1.12 -8.63 10.92
N LEU A 37 -1.59 -8.32 9.72
CA LEU A 37 -1.83 -9.31 8.68
C LEU A 37 -0.53 -10.01 8.25
N ILE A 38 0.56 -9.25 8.01
CA ILE A 38 1.84 -9.84 7.58
C ILE A 38 2.46 -10.71 8.67
N LYS A 39 2.35 -10.32 9.94
CA LYS A 39 2.77 -11.14 11.09
C LYS A 39 1.95 -12.42 11.18
N SER A 40 0.61 -12.31 11.09
CA SER A 40 -0.28 -13.47 11.15
C SER A 40 0.00 -14.47 10.02
N LEU A 41 0.25 -13.98 8.81
CA LEU A 41 0.63 -14.84 7.67
C LEU A 41 1.94 -15.58 7.92
N ALA A 42 2.97 -14.92 8.43
CA ALA A 42 4.26 -15.55 8.68
C ALA A 42 4.20 -16.63 9.76
N ASN A 43 3.22 -16.58 10.65
CA ASN A 43 2.99 -17.59 11.68
C ASN A 43 2.28 -18.84 11.16
N THR A 44 1.93 -18.91 9.86
CA THR A 44 1.37 -20.12 9.23
C THR A 44 2.49 -21.04 8.75
N SER A 45 2.30 -22.33 8.84
CA SER A 45 3.31 -23.35 8.49
C SER A 45 3.69 -23.34 7.01
N GLU A 46 2.78 -22.88 6.16
CA GLU A 46 2.90 -22.83 4.71
C GLU A 46 3.73 -21.63 4.21
N VAL A 47 3.94 -20.62 5.06
CA VAL A 47 4.63 -19.39 4.68
C VAL A 47 6.08 -19.41 5.15
N ASP A 48 6.99 -19.05 4.25
CA ASP A 48 8.44 -18.97 4.48
C ASP A 48 8.88 -17.53 4.73
N GLN A 49 8.31 -16.60 3.95
CA GLN A 49 8.68 -15.20 4.01
C GLN A 49 7.53 -14.28 3.60
N VAL A 50 7.42 -13.17 4.31
CA VAL A 50 6.55 -12.06 3.97
C VAL A 50 7.38 -10.78 3.87
N ASP A 51 7.44 -10.22 2.67
CA ASP A 51 8.05 -8.91 2.41
C ASP A 51 6.94 -7.85 2.35
N LEU A 52 7.07 -6.79 3.14
CA LEU A 52 6.24 -5.60 3.03
C LEU A 52 7.03 -4.49 2.34
N VAL A 53 6.59 -4.09 1.16
CA VAL A 53 7.20 -2.95 0.44
C VAL A 53 6.49 -1.67 0.77
N THR A 54 7.27 -0.66 1.11
CA THR A 54 6.81 0.70 1.35
C THR A 54 7.84 1.73 0.86
N ARG A 55 7.57 2.99 1.15
CA ARG A 55 8.43 4.10 0.72
C ARG A 55 9.56 4.36 1.71
N LEU A 56 10.77 4.57 1.19
CA LEU A 56 11.90 5.10 1.96
C LEU A 56 11.74 6.61 2.13
N ILE A 57 11.78 7.08 3.38
CA ILE A 57 11.56 8.48 3.74
C ILE A 57 12.76 8.98 4.54
N LYS A 58 13.35 10.10 4.11
CA LYS A 58 14.38 10.84 4.84
C LYS A 58 13.88 12.26 5.06
N ASP A 59 13.21 12.49 6.17
CA ASP A 59 12.58 13.77 6.50
C ASP A 59 12.82 14.06 7.98
N SER A 60 13.30 15.26 8.31
CA SER A 60 13.53 15.67 9.70
C SER A 60 12.27 15.72 10.56
N LYS A 61 11.09 15.55 9.97
CA LYS A 61 9.80 15.52 10.65
C LYS A 61 9.32 14.11 11.00
N VAL A 62 10.07 13.08 10.63
CA VAL A 62 9.77 11.68 10.94
C VAL A 62 11.00 11.01 11.52
N GLU A 63 10.79 9.90 12.20
CA GLU A 63 11.85 9.11 12.83
C GLU A 63 12.81 8.50 11.79
N ASP A 64 14.08 8.30 12.19
CA ASP A 64 15.14 7.82 11.29
C ASP A 64 14.92 6.40 10.79
N GLU A 65 14.12 5.59 11.48
CA GLU A 65 13.74 4.23 11.06
C GLU A 65 13.11 4.18 9.67
N TYR A 66 12.37 5.21 9.26
CA TYR A 66 11.77 5.29 7.93
C TYR A 66 12.79 5.49 6.81
N SER A 67 14.04 5.78 7.14
CA SER A 67 15.17 5.92 6.21
C SER A 67 15.97 4.62 6.03
N GLN A 68 15.69 3.58 6.79
CA GLN A 68 16.34 2.28 6.68
C GLN A 68 15.74 1.52 5.49
N GLU A 69 16.60 1.00 4.60
CA GLU A 69 16.14 0.25 3.41
C GLU A 69 15.48 -1.08 3.76
N GLU A 70 15.92 -1.71 4.84
CA GLU A 70 15.37 -2.97 5.33
C GLU A 70 15.19 -2.91 6.85
N GLU A 71 14.06 -3.42 7.33
CA GLU A 71 13.74 -3.54 8.74
C GLU A 71 13.15 -4.92 9.02
N PHE A 72 13.73 -5.65 9.96
CA PHE A 72 13.19 -6.93 10.42
C PHE A 72 12.08 -6.71 11.43
N VAL A 73 10.93 -7.32 11.17
CA VAL A 73 9.76 -7.24 12.06
C VAL A 73 9.79 -8.41 13.04
N GLU A 74 9.87 -9.62 12.51
CA GLU A 74 9.97 -10.91 13.23
C GLU A 74 10.50 -12.00 12.26
N PRO A 75 10.79 -13.23 12.72
CA PRO A 75 11.25 -14.29 11.83
C PRO A 75 10.34 -14.50 10.63
N GLY A 76 10.91 -14.40 9.44
CA GLY A 76 10.18 -14.51 8.18
C GLY A 76 9.45 -13.24 7.72
N VAL A 77 9.48 -12.13 8.48
CA VAL A 77 8.81 -10.87 8.12
C VAL A 77 9.80 -9.72 8.08
N ARG A 78 9.79 -8.98 6.99
CA ARG A 78 10.60 -7.75 6.85
C ARG A 78 9.86 -6.66 6.09
N ILE A 79 10.22 -5.42 6.39
CA ILE A 79 9.80 -4.23 5.65
C ILE A 79 10.96 -3.84 4.73
N LEU A 80 10.67 -3.71 3.45
CA LEU A 80 11.60 -3.24 2.42
C LEU A 80 11.18 -1.84 1.98
N ARG A 81 12.06 -0.87 2.14
CA ARG A 81 11.78 0.51 1.73
C ARG A 81 12.51 0.86 0.46
N PHE A 82 11.74 1.28 -0.52
CA PHE A 82 12.26 1.72 -1.81
C PHE A 82 12.17 3.24 -1.93
N LYS A 83 13.26 3.84 -2.41
CA LYS A 83 13.25 5.27 -2.74
C LYS A 83 12.48 5.49 -4.05
N PHE A 84 11.39 6.25 -3.98
CA PHE A 84 10.68 6.80 -5.13
C PHE A 84 10.10 8.17 -4.78
N GLY A 85 10.20 9.11 -5.71
CA GLY A 85 9.89 10.51 -5.45
C GLY A 85 10.88 11.22 -4.52
N PRO A 86 10.51 12.37 -3.95
CA PRO A 86 11.35 13.16 -3.04
C PRO A 86 11.59 12.45 -1.71
N ASN A 87 12.64 12.83 -0.99
CA ASN A 87 12.99 12.20 0.28
C ASN A 87 12.00 12.47 1.42
N LYS A 88 11.33 13.64 1.38
CA LYS A 88 10.37 14.06 2.42
C LYS A 88 9.10 13.20 2.44
N TYR A 89 8.44 13.14 3.58
CA TYR A 89 7.12 12.54 3.71
C TYR A 89 6.11 13.21 2.76
N LEU A 90 5.29 12.40 2.09
CA LEU A 90 4.25 12.85 1.17
C LEU A 90 2.92 12.18 1.51
N ARG A 91 1.85 12.94 1.38
CA ARG A 91 0.48 12.41 1.38
C ARG A 91 0.27 11.50 0.16
N LYS A 92 -0.60 10.50 0.30
CA LYS A 92 -0.89 9.52 -0.77
C LYS A 92 -1.29 10.14 -2.11
N GLU A 93 -2.03 11.24 -2.08
CA GLU A 93 -2.47 11.93 -3.29
C GLU A 93 -1.30 12.49 -4.13
N LEU A 94 -0.13 12.64 -3.53
CA LEU A 94 1.08 13.15 -4.18
C LEU A 94 2.04 12.05 -4.64
N LEU A 95 1.69 10.78 -4.47
CA LEU A 95 2.56 9.66 -4.85
C LEU A 95 2.41 9.24 -6.31
N TRP A 96 1.29 9.51 -6.94
CA TRP A 96 0.95 9.07 -8.29
C TRP A 96 2.06 9.26 -9.33
N PRO A 97 2.72 10.43 -9.44
CA PRO A 97 3.75 10.66 -10.44
C PRO A 97 5.01 9.80 -10.28
N TYR A 98 5.16 9.11 -9.14
CA TYR A 98 6.36 8.35 -8.80
C TYR A 98 6.15 6.83 -8.80
N LEU A 99 4.92 6.35 -9.02
CA LEU A 99 4.58 4.93 -8.91
C LEU A 99 5.22 4.09 -10.02
N ASP A 100 5.37 4.62 -11.23
CA ASP A 100 6.07 3.93 -12.32
C ASP A 100 7.53 3.68 -11.98
N HIS A 101 8.21 4.67 -11.41
CA HIS A 101 9.61 4.52 -10.97
C HIS A 101 9.75 3.44 -9.89
N LEU A 102 8.82 3.37 -8.93
CA LEU A 102 8.79 2.26 -7.96
C LEU A 102 8.61 0.93 -8.66
N THR A 103 7.67 0.86 -9.60
CA THR A 103 7.34 -0.38 -10.32
C THR A 103 8.56 -0.92 -11.08
N GLU A 104 9.28 -0.06 -11.79
CA GLU A 104 10.53 -0.44 -12.48
C GLU A 104 11.60 -0.96 -11.52
N ARG A 105 11.75 -0.32 -10.36
CA ARG A 105 12.68 -0.76 -9.32
C ARG A 105 12.32 -2.12 -8.76
N LEU A 106 11.03 -2.39 -8.51
CA LEU A 106 10.56 -3.68 -8.02
C LEU A 106 10.74 -4.79 -9.07
N ILE A 107 10.44 -4.51 -10.33
CA ILE A 107 10.71 -5.46 -11.41
C ILE A 107 12.19 -5.79 -11.47
N SER A 108 13.06 -4.78 -11.41
CA SER A 108 14.51 -4.96 -11.43
C SER A 108 15.01 -5.73 -10.21
N PHE A 109 14.44 -5.48 -9.03
CA PHE A 109 14.75 -6.19 -7.80
C PHE A 109 14.39 -7.68 -7.91
N TYR A 110 13.17 -8.00 -8.36
CA TYR A 110 12.71 -9.40 -8.46
C TYR A 110 13.25 -10.15 -9.69
N LYS A 111 13.88 -9.49 -10.64
CA LYS A 111 14.73 -10.17 -11.66
C LYS A 111 16.00 -10.77 -11.06
N LYS A 112 16.51 -10.19 -9.97
CA LYS A 112 17.76 -10.61 -9.30
C LYS A 112 17.51 -11.41 -8.01
N ASN A 113 16.30 -11.42 -7.50
CA ASN A 113 15.90 -12.08 -6.27
C ASN A 113 14.77 -13.07 -6.51
N LYS A 114 14.58 -14.00 -5.56
CA LYS A 114 13.49 -14.97 -5.63
C LYS A 114 12.14 -14.24 -5.68
N LYS A 115 11.35 -14.51 -6.71
CA LYS A 115 10.02 -13.95 -6.90
C LYS A 115 9.08 -14.39 -5.77
N PRO A 116 8.10 -13.55 -5.38
CA PRO A 116 7.02 -13.97 -4.51
C PRO A 116 6.09 -14.96 -5.21
N ASN A 117 5.34 -15.74 -4.46
CA ASN A 117 4.27 -16.58 -4.96
C ASN A 117 2.97 -15.79 -5.15
N PHE A 118 2.77 -14.74 -4.33
CA PHE A 118 1.61 -13.86 -4.36
C PHE A 118 2.03 -12.41 -4.11
N ILE A 119 1.33 -11.49 -4.76
CA ILE A 119 1.41 -10.05 -4.50
C ILE A 119 0.09 -9.63 -3.86
N HIS A 120 0.13 -8.97 -2.70
CA HIS A 120 -1.04 -8.41 -2.04
C HIS A 120 -0.91 -6.89 -1.98
N ALA A 121 -1.73 -6.19 -2.73
CA ALA A 121 -1.74 -4.75 -2.79
C ALA A 121 -2.84 -4.16 -1.91
N HIS A 122 -2.48 -3.16 -1.10
CA HIS A 122 -3.36 -2.48 -0.16
C HIS A 122 -3.60 -1.05 -0.60
N TYR A 123 -4.84 -0.73 -0.98
CA TYR A 123 -5.27 0.57 -1.50
C TYR A 123 -4.89 0.83 -2.97
N ALA A 124 -5.38 1.95 -3.53
CA ALA A 124 -5.33 2.26 -4.95
C ALA A 124 -3.92 2.40 -5.53
N ASP A 125 -3.03 3.13 -4.83
CA ASP A 125 -1.63 3.35 -5.23
C ASP A 125 -0.86 2.03 -5.31
N ALA A 126 -0.99 1.19 -4.30
CA ALA A 126 -0.43 -0.15 -4.30
C ALA A 126 -1.10 -1.06 -5.34
N GLY A 127 -2.40 -0.92 -5.56
CA GLY A 127 -3.16 -1.61 -6.60
C GLY A 127 -2.61 -1.33 -8.00
N TYR A 128 -2.32 -0.06 -8.29
CA TYR A 128 -1.69 0.35 -9.54
C TYR A 128 -0.35 -0.39 -9.78
N VAL A 129 0.55 -0.30 -8.83
CA VAL A 129 1.86 -0.98 -8.88
C VAL A 129 1.69 -2.49 -8.95
N GLY A 130 0.78 -3.05 -8.15
CA GLY A 130 0.50 -4.48 -8.06
C GLY A 130 0.04 -5.09 -9.39
N VAL A 131 -0.82 -4.39 -10.14
CA VAL A 131 -1.29 -4.84 -11.47
C VAL A 131 -0.12 -4.97 -12.46
N ILE A 132 0.76 -3.97 -12.52
CA ILE A 132 1.88 -3.98 -13.45
C ILE A 132 2.90 -5.04 -13.04
N LEU A 133 3.22 -5.10 -11.74
CA LEU A 133 4.18 -6.05 -11.19
C LEU A 133 3.72 -7.51 -11.35
N SER A 134 2.43 -7.79 -11.08
CA SER A 134 1.81 -9.10 -11.27
C SER A 134 1.98 -9.61 -12.70
N LYS A 135 1.67 -8.78 -13.68
CA LYS A 135 1.85 -9.11 -15.11
C LYS A 135 3.33 -9.33 -15.46
N SER A 136 4.21 -8.43 -15.01
CA SER A 136 5.65 -8.48 -15.34
C SER A 136 6.36 -9.69 -14.74
N LEU A 137 5.96 -10.13 -13.56
CA LEU A 137 6.54 -11.28 -12.86
C LEU A 137 5.80 -12.59 -13.11
N ASN A 138 4.61 -12.54 -13.71
CA ASN A 138 3.66 -13.65 -13.84
C ASN A 138 3.32 -14.26 -12.47
N VAL A 139 2.84 -13.42 -11.55
CA VAL A 139 2.51 -13.75 -10.17
C VAL A 139 1.08 -13.26 -9.87
N PRO A 140 0.20 -14.07 -9.26
CA PRO A 140 -1.17 -13.66 -8.96
C PRO A 140 -1.23 -12.48 -7.99
N LEU A 141 -2.19 -11.58 -8.25
CA LEU A 141 -2.47 -10.39 -7.47
C LEU A 141 -3.67 -10.64 -6.54
N ILE A 142 -3.51 -10.25 -5.27
CA ILE A 142 -4.58 -10.08 -4.28
C ILE A 142 -4.73 -8.58 -4.06
N PHE A 143 -5.96 -8.07 -4.00
CA PHE A 143 -6.21 -6.65 -3.81
C PHE A 143 -7.16 -6.38 -2.65
N THR A 144 -6.77 -5.49 -1.74
CA THR A 144 -7.62 -4.96 -0.67
C THR A 144 -7.84 -3.46 -0.84
N GLY A 145 -9.08 -3.06 -1.11
CA GLY A 145 -9.44 -1.66 -1.39
C GLY A 145 -9.39 -0.72 -0.18
N HIS A 146 -9.58 -1.24 1.04
CA HIS A 146 -9.73 -0.52 2.32
C HIS A 146 -10.82 0.54 2.33
N SER A 147 -10.89 1.37 1.32
CA SER A 147 -12.00 2.28 1.00
C SER A 147 -12.04 2.48 -0.51
N LEU A 148 -13.21 2.74 -1.07
CA LEU A 148 -13.37 2.87 -2.52
C LEU A 148 -13.48 4.33 -2.94
N GLY A 149 -12.78 4.69 -4.02
CA GLY A 149 -12.75 6.03 -4.57
C GLY A 149 -14.11 6.52 -5.05
N ARG A 150 -14.91 5.65 -5.65
CA ARG A 150 -16.28 5.99 -6.07
C ARG A 150 -17.15 6.39 -4.89
N GLU A 151 -17.11 5.64 -3.80
CA GLU A 151 -17.85 5.94 -2.58
C GLU A 151 -17.34 7.22 -1.90
N LYS A 152 -16.02 7.41 -1.85
CA LYS A 152 -15.44 8.65 -1.36
C LYS A 152 -15.87 9.84 -2.18
N LYS A 153 -15.86 9.74 -3.53
CA LYS A 153 -16.31 10.81 -4.43
C LYS A 153 -17.77 11.16 -4.17
N ARG A 154 -18.64 10.15 -4.07
CA ARG A 154 -20.05 10.35 -3.77
C ARG A 154 -20.26 11.12 -2.46
N LYS A 155 -19.66 10.65 -1.36
CA LYS A 155 -19.74 11.32 -0.05
C LYS A 155 -19.25 12.77 -0.08
N LEU A 156 -18.15 13.05 -0.79
CA LEU A 156 -17.63 14.41 -0.91
C LEU A 156 -18.55 15.32 -1.73
N LEU A 157 -19.21 14.82 -2.78
CA LEU A 157 -20.23 15.55 -3.52
C LEU A 157 -21.45 15.87 -2.63
N ASP A 158 -21.86 14.90 -1.80
CA ASP A 158 -22.98 15.07 -0.85
C ASP A 158 -22.67 16.17 0.20
N THR A 159 -21.39 16.44 0.50
CA THR A 159 -20.99 17.59 1.36
C THR A 159 -20.95 18.93 0.63
N GLY A 160 -21.29 18.98 -0.67
CA GLY A 160 -21.30 20.19 -1.46
C GLY A 160 -19.96 20.55 -2.15
N LEU A 161 -18.93 19.70 -2.05
CA LEU A 161 -17.69 19.90 -2.80
C LEU A 161 -17.91 19.71 -4.30
N LYS A 162 -17.32 20.61 -5.10
CA LYS A 162 -17.39 20.50 -6.57
C LYS A 162 -16.39 19.46 -7.08
N THR A 163 -16.71 18.83 -8.21
CA THR A 163 -15.88 17.79 -8.83
C THR A 163 -14.41 18.24 -9.04
N ASN A 164 -14.19 19.47 -9.49
CA ASN A 164 -12.86 20.01 -9.71
C ASN A 164 -12.05 20.19 -8.40
N GLN A 165 -12.74 20.52 -7.29
CA GLN A 165 -12.12 20.61 -5.96
C GLN A 165 -11.73 19.22 -5.47
N ILE A 166 -12.62 18.23 -5.64
CA ILE A 166 -12.36 16.84 -5.27
C ILE A 166 -11.17 16.29 -6.07
N GLU A 167 -11.11 16.56 -7.38
CA GLU A 167 -9.99 16.15 -8.22
C GLU A 167 -8.67 16.73 -7.74
N LYS A 168 -8.64 18.05 -7.52
CA LYS A 168 -7.43 18.75 -7.06
C LYS A 168 -6.93 18.27 -5.69
N LEU A 169 -7.84 17.91 -4.79
CA LEU A 169 -7.49 17.51 -3.42
C LEU A 169 -7.12 16.03 -3.28
N TYR A 170 -7.70 15.17 -4.11
CA TYR A 170 -7.70 13.72 -3.88
C TYR A 170 -7.22 12.90 -5.07
N SER A 171 -6.91 13.51 -6.23
CA SER A 171 -6.61 12.79 -7.49
C SER A 171 -7.62 11.66 -7.71
N ILE A 172 -8.91 11.98 -7.53
CA ILE A 172 -9.95 10.97 -7.36
C ILE A 172 -10.18 10.15 -8.62
N SER A 173 -9.93 10.71 -9.79
CA SER A 173 -10.06 10.02 -11.08
C SER A 173 -8.97 8.97 -11.25
N GLU A 174 -7.71 9.32 -11.00
CA GLU A 174 -6.58 8.37 -11.02
C GLU A 174 -6.78 7.23 -10.01
N ARG A 175 -7.24 7.60 -8.81
CA ARG A 175 -7.56 6.62 -7.76
C ARG A 175 -8.62 5.62 -8.21
N ILE A 176 -9.76 6.08 -8.75
CA ILE A 176 -10.86 5.22 -9.21
C ILE A 176 -10.38 4.31 -10.35
N GLU A 177 -9.64 4.85 -11.31
CA GLU A 177 -9.11 4.09 -12.44
C GLU A 177 -8.15 2.97 -11.97
N ALA A 178 -7.27 3.27 -11.03
CA ALA A 178 -6.35 2.30 -10.45
C ALA A 178 -7.08 1.18 -9.69
N GLU A 179 -8.08 1.54 -8.86
CA GLU A 179 -8.92 0.57 -8.15
C GLU A 179 -9.66 -0.36 -9.12
N GLU A 180 -10.27 0.18 -10.18
CA GLU A 180 -10.98 -0.61 -11.18
C GLU A 180 -10.06 -1.57 -11.95
N LYS A 181 -8.87 -1.12 -12.30
CA LYS A 181 -7.85 -1.98 -12.92
C LYS A 181 -7.39 -3.08 -11.96
N ALA A 182 -7.18 -2.75 -10.68
CA ALA A 182 -6.80 -3.72 -9.67
C ALA A 182 -7.90 -4.76 -9.45
N LEU A 183 -9.15 -4.34 -9.29
CA LEU A 183 -10.31 -5.24 -9.14
C LEU A 183 -10.49 -6.19 -10.32
N LYS A 184 -10.28 -5.70 -11.55
CA LYS A 184 -10.37 -6.53 -12.78
C LYS A 184 -9.21 -7.50 -12.94
N SER A 185 -8.05 -7.19 -12.38
CA SER A 185 -6.80 -7.96 -12.58
C SER A 185 -6.50 -8.92 -11.43
N ALA A 186 -7.07 -8.69 -10.25
CA ALA A 186 -6.82 -9.50 -9.07
C ALA A 186 -7.47 -10.89 -9.21
N ALA A 187 -6.73 -11.92 -8.79
CA ALA A 187 -7.26 -13.27 -8.62
C ALA A 187 -8.25 -13.33 -7.45
N VAL A 188 -8.01 -12.51 -6.42
CA VAL A 188 -8.87 -12.32 -5.25
C VAL A 188 -8.92 -10.85 -4.89
N SER A 189 -10.10 -10.33 -4.59
CA SER A 189 -10.27 -8.95 -4.13
C SER A 189 -11.13 -8.88 -2.87
N TYR A 190 -10.73 -7.99 -1.96
CA TYR A 190 -11.48 -7.65 -0.74
C TYR A 190 -11.80 -6.18 -0.72
N THR A 191 -13.04 -5.86 -0.36
CA THR A 191 -13.40 -4.52 0.07
C THR A 191 -13.80 -4.63 1.54
N HIS A 192 -13.09 -3.95 2.43
CA HIS A 192 -13.60 -3.78 3.78
C HIS A 192 -14.86 -2.92 3.68
N LEU A 193 -16.00 -3.55 3.87
CA LEU A 193 -17.14 -2.85 4.39
C LEU A 193 -16.74 -2.49 5.83
N THR A 194 -16.19 -1.32 6.04
CA THR A 194 -16.21 -0.72 7.36
C THR A 194 -17.67 -0.66 7.74
N LEU A 195 -18.08 -1.39 8.78
CA LEU A 195 -19.26 -1.02 9.52
C LEU A 195 -19.18 0.50 9.69
N PRO A 196 -20.28 1.26 9.46
CA PRO A 196 -20.26 2.67 9.69
C PRO A 196 -19.78 2.86 11.13
N THR A 197 -18.51 3.19 11.30
CA THR A 197 -18.07 3.85 12.50
C THR A 197 -18.76 5.19 12.40
N SER A 198 -19.92 5.26 13.04
CA SER A 198 -20.51 6.50 13.43
C SER A 198 -19.38 7.32 14.00
N ASP A 199 -19.07 8.41 13.31
CA ASP A 199 -18.50 9.59 13.90
C ASP A 199 -17.18 9.43 14.65
N LEU A 200 -16.11 9.59 13.91
CA LEU A 200 -14.99 10.33 14.47
C LEU A 200 -14.81 11.55 13.57
N VAL A 201 -15.41 12.62 14.10
CA VAL A 201 -15.22 14.03 13.76
C VAL A 201 -13.73 14.38 13.78
#